data_5045fd68143ed037a6081db253e5ff4a
#
_entry.id   5045fd68143ed037a6081db253e5ff4a
#
_cell.length_a   1.000
_cell.length_b   1.000
_cell.length_c   1.000
_cell.angle_alpha   90.00
_cell.angle_beta   90.00
_cell.angle_gamma   90.00
#
_symmetry.space_group_name_H-M   'P 1'
#
loop_
_entity.id
_entity.type
_entity.pdbx_description
1 polymer ?
#
loop_
_entity_poly.entity_id
_entity_poly.type
_entity_poly.pdbx_seq_one_letter_code
_entity_poly.pdbx_strand_id
1 'polypeptide(L)'
;MVGSVTEERVMSEAEAASLPIDAKTISATVDLVLGMSLGTSKREDIDVRVGQLTGFLNLLKGQCLGEDEDQDVLRLLGMVDRHLALSNRPTRRSQAHEAFNYMHDAAVFASALLSAYTKKNGIVAS
;
A
#
# COMPACT_ATOMS: atom_id res chain seq x y z
N MET A 1 3.82 28.99 -2.05
CA MET A 1 3.80 28.83 -1.99
C MET A 1 3.58 28.46 -1.62
N VAL A 2 3.36 28.41 -1.94
CA VAL A 2 3.16 27.97 -1.79
C VAL A 2 3.02 27.53 -1.69
N GLY A 3 2.97 27.34 -1.90
CA GLY A 3 2.96 26.94 -1.91
C GLY A 3 2.84 26.36 -1.82
N SER A 4 2.84 26.52 -2.06
CA SER A 4 2.87 26.08 -2.13
C SER A 4 2.65 25.53 -2.08
N VAL A 5 2.63 25.79 -2.32
CA VAL A 5 2.43 25.40 -2.50
C VAL A 5 2.09 25.01 -2.66
N THR A 6 1.95 25.13 -2.78
CA THR A 6 1.71 24.97 -3.13
C THR A 6 1.74 24.69 -3.59
N GLU A 7 1.86 24.84 -3.83
CA GLU A 7 1.99 24.68 -4.37
C GLU A 7 2.29 24.26 -4.40
N GLU A 8 2.63 24.38 -4.43
CA GLU A 8 2.81 23.99 -4.64
C GLU A 8 2.70 23.42 -4.46
N ARG A 9 2.70 23.47 -4.39
CA ARG A 9 2.30 22.85 -4.60
C ARG A 9 1.63 22.53 -4.92
N VAL A 10 1.65 23.39 -5.09
CA VAL A 10 0.97 22.58 -5.86
C VAL A 10 1.53 22.26 -7.04
N MET A 11 2.06 21.66 -7.09
CA MET A 11 2.41 20.99 -8.19
C MET A 11 1.26 20.95 -9.10
N SER A 12 1.50 20.70 -10.33
CA SER A 12 0.41 20.55 -11.24
C SER A 12 -0.53 19.49 -10.68
N GLU A 13 -1.75 19.52 -11.10
CA GLU A 13 -2.68 18.50 -10.68
C GLU A 13 -2.23 17.13 -11.08
N ALA A 14 -1.61 17.02 -12.25
CA ALA A 14 -1.07 15.75 -12.66
C ALA A 14 0.05 15.32 -11.73
N GLU A 15 0.90 16.25 -11.35
CA GLU A 15 1.94 15.96 -10.40
C GLU A 15 1.37 15.64 -9.04
N ALA A 16 0.39 16.41 -8.60
CA ALA A 16 -0.26 16.16 -7.33
C ALA A 16 -0.93 14.80 -7.33
N ALA A 17 -1.53 14.43 -8.44
CA ALA A 17 -2.18 13.14 -8.55
C ALA A 17 -1.15 12.02 -8.52
N SER A 18 0.03 12.27 -9.08
CA SER A 18 1.07 11.25 -9.08
C SER A 18 1.88 11.29 -7.80
N LEU A 19 1.90 12.44 -7.13
CA LEU A 19 2.68 12.59 -5.94
C LEU A 19 2.08 12.10 -4.68
N PRO A 20 0.79 11.79 -4.65
CA PRO A 20 0.26 11.21 -3.43
C PRO A 20 0.90 9.90 -3.07
N ILE A 21 1.64 9.30 -3.97
CA ILE A 21 2.37 8.11 -3.61
C ILE A 21 3.64 8.54 -2.88
N ASP A 22 3.58 8.50 -1.57
CA ASP A 22 4.75 8.77 -0.73
C ASP A 22 5.47 7.44 -0.49
N ALA A 23 6.42 7.15 -1.38
CA ALA A 23 7.13 5.88 -1.35
C ALA A 23 7.85 5.67 -0.02
N LYS A 24 8.37 6.72 0.58
CA LYS A 24 9.06 6.62 1.86
C LYS A 24 8.12 6.18 2.97
N THR A 25 6.96 6.81 3.03
CA THR A 25 5.98 6.48 4.07
C THR A 25 5.47 5.06 3.91
N ILE A 26 5.17 4.66 2.68
CA ILE A 26 4.69 3.31 2.41
C ILE A 26 5.76 2.30 2.79
N SER A 27 7.00 2.54 2.37
CA SER A 27 8.11 1.64 2.66
C SER A 27 8.34 1.52 4.16
N ALA A 28 8.27 2.63 4.89
CA ALA A 28 8.45 2.62 6.33
C ALA A 28 7.35 1.84 7.03
N THR A 29 6.12 1.99 6.58
CA THR A 29 5.00 1.24 7.15
C THR A 29 5.14 -0.26 6.86
N VAL A 30 5.52 -0.61 5.64
CA VAL A 30 5.77 -2.00 5.28
C VAL A 30 6.85 -2.60 6.18
N ASP A 31 7.96 -1.90 6.33
CA ASP A 31 9.06 -2.39 7.16
C ASP A 31 8.63 -2.58 8.61
N LEU A 32 7.86 -1.64 9.12
CA LEU A 32 7.34 -1.74 10.48
C LEU A 32 6.45 -2.96 10.64
N VAL A 33 5.54 -3.18 9.69
CA VAL A 33 4.62 -4.31 9.75
C VAL A 33 5.37 -5.64 9.64
N LEU A 34 6.32 -5.72 8.72
CA LEU A 34 7.08 -6.97 8.55
C LEU A 34 7.95 -7.27 9.77
N GLY A 35 8.24 -6.27 10.59
CA GLY A 35 8.97 -6.47 11.84
C GLY A 35 8.08 -6.78 13.04
N MET A 36 6.77 -6.71 12.88
CA MET A 36 5.85 -7.00 13.99
C MET A 36 5.74 -8.51 14.21
N SER A 37 5.42 -8.89 15.44
CA SER A 37 5.14 -10.30 15.74
C SER A 37 3.76 -10.40 16.39
N LEU A 38 3.10 -11.50 16.13
CA LEU A 38 1.76 -11.74 16.66
C LEU A 38 1.75 -11.69 18.19
N GLY A 39 2.75 -12.28 18.80
CA GLY A 39 2.79 -12.41 20.25
C GLY A 39 2.95 -11.09 21.00
N THR A 40 3.43 -10.04 20.31
CA THR A 40 3.69 -8.76 20.96
C THR A 40 2.83 -7.64 20.39
N SER A 41 1.94 -7.96 19.45
CA SER A 41 1.12 -6.93 18.79
C SER A 41 -0.29 -6.94 19.37
N LYS A 42 -0.80 -5.74 19.62
CA LYS A 42 -2.19 -5.59 20.07
C LYS A 42 -3.11 -5.60 18.87
N ARG A 43 -4.32 -6.14 19.06
CA ARG A 43 -5.31 -6.18 17.98
C ARG A 43 -5.59 -4.78 17.41
N GLU A 44 -5.64 -3.78 18.29
CA GLU A 44 -5.87 -2.40 17.86
C GLU A 44 -4.80 -1.92 16.89
N ASP A 45 -3.55 -2.24 17.19
CA ASP A 45 -2.44 -1.84 16.32
C ASP A 45 -2.50 -2.56 14.99
N ILE A 46 -2.86 -3.85 15.03
CA ILE A 46 -3.04 -4.63 13.81
C ILE A 46 -4.11 -4.00 12.93
N ASP A 47 -5.26 -3.66 13.53
CA ASP A 47 -6.37 -3.09 12.79
C ASP A 47 -6.00 -1.74 12.16
N VAL A 48 -5.23 -0.91 12.87
CA VAL A 48 -4.76 0.37 12.33
C VAL A 48 -3.87 0.12 11.11
N ARG A 49 -2.95 -0.84 11.21
CA ARG A 49 -2.06 -1.13 10.10
C ARG A 49 -2.80 -1.73 8.91
N VAL A 50 -3.81 -2.57 9.16
CA VAL A 50 -4.65 -3.09 8.09
C VAL A 50 -5.30 -1.94 7.32
N GLY A 51 -5.83 -0.95 8.04
CA GLY A 51 -6.44 0.21 7.40
C GLY A 51 -5.45 1.01 6.57
N GLN A 52 -4.27 1.25 7.10
CA GLN A 52 -3.22 1.97 6.39
C GLN A 52 -2.80 1.23 5.12
N LEU A 53 -2.54 -0.06 5.24
CA LEU A 53 -2.10 -0.86 4.10
C LEU A 53 -3.18 -0.98 3.04
N THR A 54 -4.44 -1.11 3.45
CA THR A 54 -5.56 -1.13 2.52
C THR A 54 -5.60 0.17 1.71
N GLY A 55 -5.40 1.31 2.38
CA GLY A 55 -5.33 2.59 1.70
C GLY A 55 -4.17 2.66 0.71
N PHE A 56 -3.00 2.19 1.11
CA PHE A 56 -1.84 2.17 0.23
C PHE A 56 -2.06 1.27 -0.98
N LEU A 57 -2.66 0.09 -0.77
CA LEU A 57 -2.92 -0.83 -1.87
C LEU A 57 -3.89 -0.22 -2.88
N ASN A 58 -4.94 0.42 -2.40
CA ASN A 58 -5.89 1.08 -3.30
C ASN A 58 -5.23 2.22 -4.06
N LEU A 59 -4.39 2.98 -3.38
CA LEU A 59 -3.70 4.11 -4.00
C LEU A 59 -2.75 3.62 -5.09
N LEU A 60 -1.95 2.60 -4.79
CA LEU A 60 -1.00 2.04 -5.75
C LEU A 60 -1.71 1.41 -6.95
N LYS A 61 -2.81 0.70 -6.69
CA LYS A 61 -3.63 0.13 -7.76
C LYS A 61 -4.09 1.21 -8.74
N GLY A 62 -4.45 2.37 -8.19
CA GLY A 62 -5.00 3.46 -9.00
C GLY A 62 -3.98 4.19 -9.85
N GLN A 63 -2.70 3.83 -9.77
CA GLN A 63 -1.64 4.54 -10.47
C GLN A 63 -1.31 3.95 -11.83
N CYS A 64 -2.31 3.52 -12.55
CA CYS A 64 -2.20 3.02 -13.93
C CYS A 64 -1.40 1.73 -14.06
N LEU A 65 -1.19 1.02 -12.97
CA LEU A 65 -0.49 -0.26 -13.05
C LEU A 65 -1.30 -1.31 -13.82
N GLY A 66 -2.64 -1.14 -13.84
CA GLY A 66 -3.49 -2.04 -14.60
C GLY A 66 -3.33 -1.93 -16.11
N GLU A 67 -2.65 -0.88 -16.58
CA GLU A 67 -2.35 -0.70 -18.00
C GLU A 67 -0.96 -1.19 -18.36
N ASP A 68 -0.27 -1.78 -17.40
CA ASP A 68 1.07 -2.29 -17.62
C ASP A 68 1.01 -3.51 -18.52
N GLU A 69 2.03 -3.68 -19.38
CA GLU A 69 2.14 -4.84 -20.25
C GLU A 69 2.85 -6.00 -19.58
N ASP A 70 3.41 -5.77 -18.40
CA ASP A 70 4.10 -6.80 -17.63
C ASP A 70 3.09 -7.75 -17.01
N GLN A 71 3.14 -9.00 -17.45
CA GLN A 71 2.19 -10.01 -16.99
C GLN A 71 2.31 -10.28 -15.49
N ASP A 72 3.51 -10.12 -14.93
CA ASP A 72 3.71 -10.33 -13.51
C ASP A 72 3.02 -9.23 -12.71
N VAL A 73 3.05 -7.98 -13.20
CA VAL A 73 2.34 -6.88 -12.57
C VAL A 73 0.84 -7.13 -12.61
N LEU A 74 0.32 -7.56 -13.76
CA LEU A 74 -1.11 -7.82 -13.88
C LEU A 74 -1.56 -8.95 -12.99
N ARG A 75 -0.75 -9.99 -12.85
CA ARG A 75 -1.05 -11.10 -11.94
C ARG A 75 -1.06 -10.62 -10.50
N LEU A 76 -0.09 -9.78 -10.13
CA LEU A 76 -0.02 -9.21 -8.81
C LEU A 76 -1.27 -8.38 -8.49
N LEU A 77 -1.72 -7.56 -9.45
CA LEU A 77 -2.93 -6.77 -9.27
C LEU A 77 -4.15 -7.64 -9.04
N GLY A 78 -4.23 -8.77 -9.73
CA GLY A 78 -5.31 -9.73 -9.50
C GLY A 78 -5.30 -10.30 -8.09
N MET A 79 -4.10 -10.59 -7.57
CA MET A 79 -3.96 -11.09 -6.22
C MET A 79 -4.34 -10.03 -5.20
N VAL A 80 -3.96 -8.79 -5.45
CA VAL A 80 -4.31 -7.67 -4.58
C VAL A 80 -5.82 -7.45 -4.56
N ASP A 81 -6.46 -7.52 -5.72
CA ASP A 81 -7.92 -7.38 -5.78
C ASP A 81 -8.62 -8.42 -4.94
N ARG A 82 -8.17 -9.67 -4.99
CA ARG A 82 -8.76 -10.72 -4.17
C ARG A 82 -8.52 -10.45 -2.69
N HIS A 83 -7.32 -9.98 -2.34
CA HIS A 83 -6.99 -9.67 -0.96
C HIS A 83 -7.87 -8.54 -0.42
N LEU A 84 -8.17 -7.56 -1.26
CA LEU A 84 -8.97 -6.40 -0.86
C LEU A 84 -10.47 -6.67 -0.84
N ALA A 85 -10.91 -7.81 -1.34
CA ALA A 85 -12.34 -8.14 -1.34
C ALA A 85 -12.88 -8.09 0.09
N LEU A 86 -14.07 -7.51 0.26
CA LEU A 86 -14.66 -7.34 1.58
C LEU A 86 -14.80 -8.66 2.34
N SER A 87 -15.07 -9.74 1.62
CA SER A 87 -15.24 -11.05 2.24
C SER A 87 -13.96 -11.58 2.87
N ASN A 88 -12.81 -11.04 2.47
CA ASN A 88 -11.52 -11.50 2.99
C ASN A 88 -10.96 -10.59 4.09
N ARG A 89 -11.59 -9.44 4.31
CA ARG A 89 -11.09 -8.49 5.30
C ARG A 89 -11.41 -8.93 6.72
N PRO A 90 -10.49 -8.69 7.66
CA PRO A 90 -10.77 -9.02 9.05
C PRO A 90 -11.96 -8.22 9.58
N THR A 91 -12.71 -8.85 10.45
CA THR A 91 -13.84 -8.22 11.14
C THR A 91 -13.58 -8.31 12.64
N ARG A 92 -14.49 -7.76 13.41
CA ARG A 92 -14.39 -7.88 14.87
C ARG A 92 -14.40 -9.33 15.34
N ARG A 93 -14.98 -10.22 14.54
CA ARG A 93 -15.07 -11.64 14.88
C ARG A 93 -13.83 -12.41 14.44
N SER A 94 -12.98 -11.82 13.62
CA SER A 94 -11.77 -12.47 13.17
C SER A 94 -10.82 -12.66 14.35
N GLN A 95 -10.14 -13.79 14.38
CA GLN A 95 -9.16 -14.02 15.42
C GLN A 95 -7.91 -13.18 15.16
N ALA A 96 -7.15 -12.94 16.22
CA ALA A 96 -5.97 -12.07 16.12
C ALA A 96 -4.98 -12.57 15.08
N HIS A 97 -4.76 -13.90 15.02
CA HIS A 97 -3.81 -14.43 14.04
C HIS A 97 -4.31 -14.26 12.60
N GLU A 98 -5.62 -14.30 12.40
CA GLU A 98 -6.19 -14.08 11.06
C GLU A 98 -5.98 -12.64 10.61
N ALA A 99 -6.25 -11.70 11.52
CA ALA A 99 -6.03 -10.29 11.22
C ALA A 99 -4.55 -9.99 11.00
N PHE A 100 -3.70 -10.62 11.80
CA PHE A 100 -2.25 -10.44 11.66
C PHE A 100 -1.76 -10.97 10.30
N ASN A 101 -2.21 -12.16 9.92
CA ASN A 101 -1.81 -12.72 8.62
C ASN A 101 -2.30 -11.87 7.47
N TYR A 102 -3.52 -11.35 7.56
CA TYR A 102 -4.04 -10.44 6.55
C TYR A 102 -3.17 -9.19 6.44
N MET A 103 -2.83 -8.61 7.58
CA MET A 103 -1.96 -7.43 7.64
C MET A 103 -0.59 -7.72 7.00
N HIS A 104 0.00 -8.85 7.36
CA HIS A 104 1.31 -9.23 6.84
C HIS A 104 1.28 -9.39 5.32
N ASP A 105 0.26 -10.09 4.82
CA ASP A 105 0.12 -10.28 3.38
C ASP A 105 -0.09 -8.95 2.67
N ALA A 106 -0.88 -8.04 3.27
CA ALA A 106 -1.09 -6.72 2.71
C ALA A 106 0.23 -5.95 2.60
N ALA A 107 1.11 -6.09 3.60
CA ALA A 107 2.42 -5.44 3.55
C ALA A 107 3.29 -6.01 2.43
N VAL A 108 3.27 -7.32 2.24
CA VAL A 108 4.00 -7.94 1.14
C VAL A 108 3.50 -7.44 -0.21
N PHE A 109 2.18 -7.39 -0.38
CA PHE A 109 1.59 -6.86 -1.62
C PHE A 109 1.93 -5.39 -1.82
N ALA A 110 1.88 -4.60 -0.76
CA ALA A 110 2.21 -3.17 -0.87
C ALA A 110 3.67 -2.99 -1.31
N SER A 111 4.57 -3.78 -0.76
CA SER A 111 5.97 -3.74 -1.14
C SER A 111 6.15 -4.07 -2.63
N ALA A 112 5.47 -5.11 -3.09
CA ALA A 112 5.57 -5.54 -4.49
C ALA A 112 4.99 -4.49 -5.43
N LEU A 113 3.82 -3.92 -5.09
CA LEU A 113 3.22 -2.88 -5.91
C LEU A 113 4.07 -1.62 -5.91
N LEU A 114 4.65 -1.27 -4.77
CA LEU A 114 5.51 -0.10 -4.68
C LEU A 114 6.74 -0.27 -5.59
N SER A 115 7.33 -1.46 -5.61
CA SER A 115 8.44 -1.75 -6.51
C SER A 115 8.03 -1.59 -7.97
N ALA A 116 6.86 -2.10 -8.35
CA ALA A 116 6.35 -1.97 -9.71
C ALA A 116 6.12 -0.50 -10.05
N TYR A 117 5.56 0.26 -9.11
CA TYR A 117 5.28 1.67 -9.31
C TYR A 117 6.57 2.47 -9.50
N THR A 118 7.57 2.24 -8.63
CA THR A 118 8.82 2.99 -8.71
C THR A 118 9.58 2.66 -9.98
N LYS A 119 9.57 1.39 -10.37
CA LYS A 119 10.21 0.97 -11.60
C LYS A 119 9.56 1.61 -12.82
N LYS A 120 8.22 1.60 -12.87
CA LYS A 120 7.48 2.17 -13.99
C LYS A 120 7.73 3.65 -14.13
N ASN A 121 7.88 4.36 -13.03
CA ASN A 121 8.03 5.82 -13.04
C ASN A 121 9.49 6.28 -12.97
N GLY A 122 10.43 5.35 -13.01
CA GLY A 122 11.84 5.69 -12.96
C GLY A 122 12.30 6.29 -11.65
N ILE A 123 11.56 6.02 -10.59
CA ILE A 123 11.89 6.56 -9.28
C ILE A 123 12.96 5.67 -8.64
N VAL A 124 14.01 6.32 -8.14
CA VAL A 124 15.06 5.57 -7.47
C VAL A 124 14.60 5.32 -6.03
N ALA A 125 14.51 4.06 -5.67
CA ALA A 125 14.21 3.68 -4.31
C ALA A 125 15.44 3.92 -3.46
N SER A 126 15.31 4.62 -2.39
CA SER A 126 16.44 4.89 -1.51
C SER A 126 16.18 4.34 -0.12
#